data_4c6ecf94e62f937c00415d7b357c39d7
#
_entry.id   4c6ecf94e62f937c00415d7b357c39d7
#
_cell.length_a   1.000
_cell.length_b   1.000
_cell.length_c   1.000
_cell.angle_alpha   90.00
_cell.angle_beta   90.00
_cell.angle_gamma   90.00
#
_symmetry.space_group_name_H-M   'P 1'
#
loop_
_entity.id
_entity.type
_entity.pdbx_description
1 polymer ?
#
loop_
_entity_poly.entity_id
_entity_poly.type
_entity_poly.pdbx_seq_one_letter_code
_entity_poly.pdbx_strand_id
1 'polypeptide(L)'
;MCGIKSSQLTDKYKFKIEEVDLMTGSVIGLPNSGTFRLQDLVGLDTSNNVTNFLVNNVTDDSFYSKLKDEPENKSFNFLIENKFFGNKSGKGYYEKTKEKDDNGRSVINALDLESNTYRKSIKPNIPEVKQAKSIELFDRRLKYLVEGDSDVNKFYREYFSCLLSYSAMSIPEIADDFYQIDDAIRTGYAWSYGPFEIWDNLGINEAVEMIKSCGEELPSWITDMVDSGAKSFYVFEDGKKKFYDINTKKYSTVPSSENHYILDAFRENKQILKNPECTVHDIGDGVMCIEFQTKGNSIGEGIAKGINEAIDIAEKDGWNGIVIGNNDKQFSVGANLMNMGMMAMQKNFDEIEKFLVGFQKILMRMRTCNVPVVSATHGFVLGGGLEVSIHCDAGIHASESYIGLVEAGVGLI
;
A
#
# COMPACT_ATOMS: atom_id res chain seq x y z
N MET A 1 1.94 15.56 11.89
CA MET A 1 2.68 16.25 10.81
C MET A 1 1.95 16.16 9.46
N CYS A 2 1.75 15.00 8.81
CA CYS A 2 1.17 14.86 7.46
C CYS A 2 -0.15 15.62 7.23
N GLY A 3 -1.12 15.53 8.16
CA GLY A 3 -2.40 16.24 8.04
C GLY A 3 -2.25 17.75 8.08
N ILE A 4 -1.34 18.26 8.90
CA ILE A 4 -1.06 19.70 9.01
C ILE A 4 -0.39 20.20 7.72
N LYS A 5 0.65 19.51 7.25
CA LYS A 5 1.33 19.86 5.99
C LYS A 5 0.37 19.82 4.80
N SER A 6 -0.47 18.77 4.70
CA SER A 6 -1.50 18.72 3.66
C SER A 6 -2.45 19.90 3.71
N SER A 7 -2.87 20.34 4.90
CA SER A 7 -3.74 21.50 5.07
C SER A 7 -3.05 22.80 4.63
N GLN A 8 -1.80 23.01 5.02
CA GLN A 8 -1.00 24.16 4.57
C GLN A 8 -0.86 24.21 3.04
N LEU A 9 -0.57 23.05 2.43
CA LEU A 9 -0.45 22.94 0.97
C LEU A 9 -1.80 23.11 0.26
N THR A 10 -2.91 22.72 0.90
CA THR A 10 -4.26 22.97 0.39
C THR A 10 -4.51 24.47 0.28
N ASP A 11 -4.18 25.23 1.32
CA ASP A 11 -4.32 26.68 1.33
C ASP A 11 -3.36 27.35 0.34
N LYS A 12 -2.13 26.87 0.23
CA LYS A 12 -1.11 27.40 -0.69
C LYS A 12 -1.52 27.25 -2.16
N TYR A 13 -2.00 26.08 -2.55
CA TYR A 13 -2.33 25.77 -3.94
C TYR A 13 -3.83 25.91 -4.26
N LYS A 14 -4.64 26.33 -3.30
CA LYS A 14 -6.09 26.53 -3.45
C LYS A 14 -6.85 25.30 -3.91
N PHE A 15 -6.41 24.12 -3.48
CA PHE A 15 -7.12 22.89 -3.73
C PHE A 15 -8.40 22.78 -2.89
N LYS A 16 -9.38 22.06 -3.42
CA LYS A 16 -10.57 21.67 -2.65
C LYS A 16 -10.24 20.46 -1.77
N ILE A 17 -10.94 20.32 -0.65
CA ILE A 17 -10.69 19.24 0.30
C ILE A 17 -10.85 17.86 -0.34
N GLU A 18 -11.80 17.69 -1.27
CA GLU A 18 -12.00 16.44 -1.99
C GLU A 18 -10.83 16.09 -2.94
N GLU A 19 -10.17 17.12 -3.50
CA GLU A 19 -9.01 16.96 -4.36
C GLU A 19 -7.83 16.47 -3.53
N VAL A 20 -7.60 17.05 -2.37
CA VAL A 20 -6.52 16.64 -1.46
C VAL A 20 -6.78 15.24 -0.90
N ASP A 21 -8.00 14.91 -0.54
CA ASP A 21 -8.34 13.53 -0.12
C ASP A 21 -8.06 12.50 -1.22
N LEU A 22 -8.31 12.85 -2.50
CA LEU A 22 -7.94 12.01 -3.63
C LEU A 22 -6.42 11.88 -3.80
N MET A 23 -5.67 12.97 -3.59
CA MET A 23 -4.21 13.04 -3.73
C MET A 23 -3.49 12.32 -2.59
N THR A 24 -4.00 12.39 -1.37
CA THR A 24 -3.37 11.83 -0.17
C THR A 24 -3.96 10.46 0.24
N GLY A 25 -4.51 9.74 -0.71
CA GLY A 25 -5.09 8.40 -0.53
C GLY A 25 -4.22 7.29 -1.12
N SER A 26 -4.88 6.26 -1.63
CA SER A 26 -4.24 5.04 -2.15
C SER A 26 -3.28 5.25 -3.31
N VAL A 27 -3.34 6.37 -4.00
CA VAL A 27 -2.41 6.68 -5.10
C VAL A 27 -0.95 6.78 -4.62
N ILE A 28 -0.74 7.19 -3.38
CA ILE A 28 0.57 7.27 -2.73
C ILE A 28 0.75 6.24 -1.58
N GLY A 29 -0.05 5.18 -1.59
CA GLY A 29 0.07 4.10 -0.60
C GLY A 29 -0.57 4.38 0.76
N LEU A 30 -1.37 5.44 0.90
CA LEU A 30 -2.10 5.78 2.11
C LEU A 30 -3.54 5.21 2.08
N PRO A 31 -4.22 5.11 3.24
CA PRO A 31 -5.63 4.73 3.30
C PRO A 31 -6.53 5.63 2.44
N ASN A 32 -7.62 5.05 1.94
CA ASN A 32 -8.56 5.76 1.05
C ASN A 32 -9.31 6.94 1.70
N SER A 33 -9.21 7.11 3.01
CA SER A 33 -9.79 8.25 3.72
C SER A 33 -9.19 9.60 3.28
N GLY A 34 -7.95 9.60 2.80
CA GLY A 34 -7.23 10.85 2.52
C GLY A 34 -6.96 11.67 3.79
N THR A 35 -6.83 12.99 3.64
CA THR A 35 -6.48 13.90 4.75
C THR A 35 -7.70 14.38 5.54
N PHE A 36 -8.65 15.03 4.89
CA PHE A 36 -9.75 15.72 5.56
C PHE A 36 -10.84 14.77 6.06
N ARG A 37 -11.15 13.71 5.32
CA ARG A 37 -12.05 12.66 5.82
C ARG A 37 -11.44 11.90 7.00
N LEU A 38 -10.12 11.69 7.01
CA LEU A 38 -9.44 11.08 8.15
C LEU A 38 -9.55 11.97 9.39
N GLN A 39 -9.36 13.28 9.24
CA GLN A 39 -9.52 14.23 10.35
C GLN A 39 -10.96 14.22 10.90
N ASP A 40 -11.97 14.17 10.05
CA ASP A 40 -13.38 14.04 10.48
C ASP A 40 -13.66 12.70 11.19
N LEU A 41 -12.96 11.65 10.81
CA LEU A 41 -13.08 10.33 11.45
C LEU A 41 -12.45 10.32 12.86
N VAL A 42 -11.26 10.87 13.00
CA VAL A 42 -10.53 11.00 14.29
C VAL A 42 -11.25 11.97 15.24
N GLY A 43 -11.75 13.06 14.68
CA GLY A 43 -12.35 14.16 15.39
C GLY A 43 -11.41 15.35 15.55
N LEU A 44 -11.87 16.51 15.09
CA LEU A 44 -11.08 17.72 15.02
C LEU A 44 -10.67 18.28 16.39
N ASP A 45 -11.50 18.11 17.41
CA ASP A 45 -11.16 18.42 18.80
C ASP A 45 -9.99 17.56 19.31
N THR A 46 -9.96 16.25 18.97
CA THR A 46 -8.85 15.37 19.31
C THR A 46 -7.58 15.83 18.59
N SER A 47 -7.66 16.09 17.28
CA SER A 47 -6.53 16.61 16.51
C SER A 47 -6.02 17.95 17.04
N ASN A 48 -6.93 18.87 17.43
CA ASN A 48 -6.58 20.16 18.04
C ASN A 48 -5.84 19.97 19.38
N ASN A 49 -6.36 19.11 20.26
CA ASN A 49 -5.73 18.84 21.55
C ASN A 49 -4.34 18.24 21.41
N VAL A 50 -4.16 17.28 20.50
CA VAL A 50 -2.85 16.68 20.21
C VAL A 50 -1.88 17.70 19.64
N THR A 51 -2.31 18.50 18.65
CA THR A 51 -1.44 19.52 18.06
C THR A 51 -1.03 20.58 19.09
N ASN A 52 -1.97 21.08 19.88
CA ASN A 52 -1.67 22.04 20.94
C ASN A 52 -0.73 21.47 22.00
N PHE A 53 -0.90 20.19 22.36
CA PHE A 53 0.01 19.52 23.29
C PHE A 53 1.42 19.46 22.72
N LEU A 54 1.59 19.01 21.47
CA LEU A 54 2.90 18.87 20.82
C LEU A 54 3.58 20.24 20.68
N VAL A 55 2.89 21.23 20.15
CA VAL A 55 3.43 22.60 19.99
C VAL A 55 3.90 23.23 21.31
N ASN A 56 3.22 22.92 22.42
CA ASN A 56 3.58 23.52 23.72
C ASN A 56 4.60 22.73 24.53
N ASN A 57 4.75 21.42 24.29
CA ASN A 57 5.57 20.56 25.11
C ASN A 57 6.78 19.94 24.38
N VAL A 58 6.77 19.92 23.04
CA VAL A 58 7.86 19.36 22.22
C VAL A 58 8.56 20.52 21.49
N THR A 59 9.36 21.29 22.24
CA THR A 59 9.93 22.56 21.77
C THR A 59 11.10 22.39 20.81
N ASP A 60 11.76 21.26 20.84
CA ASP A 60 12.97 20.98 20.02
C ASP A 60 12.65 20.18 18.76
N ASP A 61 11.37 19.85 18.52
CA ASP A 61 10.92 19.14 17.34
C ASP A 61 11.05 20.00 16.08
N SER A 62 11.62 19.42 15.02
CA SER A 62 11.93 20.14 13.76
C SER A 62 10.70 20.65 13.00
N PHE A 63 9.52 20.06 13.23
CA PHE A 63 8.27 20.44 12.60
C PHE A 63 7.37 21.27 13.56
N TYR A 64 7.08 20.74 14.76
CA TYR A 64 6.11 21.34 15.65
C TYR A 64 6.62 22.65 16.28
N SER A 65 7.93 22.82 16.43
CA SER A 65 8.52 24.10 16.88
C SER A 65 8.21 25.26 15.94
N LYS A 66 8.17 25.00 14.62
CA LYS A 66 7.90 26.02 13.59
C LYS A 66 6.41 26.40 13.51
N LEU A 67 5.49 25.55 13.99
CA LEU A 67 4.05 25.82 13.90
C LEU A 67 3.59 27.02 14.71
N LYS A 68 4.36 27.45 15.72
CA LYS A 68 4.04 28.65 16.51
C LYS A 68 4.07 29.93 15.68
N ASP A 69 4.92 29.96 14.66
CA ASP A 69 5.15 31.12 13.81
C ASP A 69 4.30 31.07 12.51
N GLU A 70 3.57 29.96 12.30
CA GLU A 70 2.72 29.77 11.13
C GLU A 70 1.38 30.52 11.26
N PRO A 71 0.82 31.00 10.14
CA PRO A 71 -0.51 31.61 10.15
C PRO A 71 -1.59 30.66 10.66
N GLU A 72 -2.53 31.20 11.44
CA GLU A 72 -3.67 30.41 11.90
C GLU A 72 -4.50 29.86 10.74
N ASN A 73 -4.85 28.60 10.84
CA ASN A 73 -5.78 27.97 9.89
C ASN A 73 -7.22 28.41 10.19
N LYS A 74 -7.70 29.41 9.46
CA LYS A 74 -9.02 30.02 9.68
C LYS A 74 -10.17 29.02 9.58
N SER A 75 -10.10 28.08 8.62
CA SER A 75 -11.15 27.08 8.44
C SER A 75 -11.17 26.06 9.54
N PHE A 76 -9.99 25.66 10.04
CA PHE A 76 -9.89 24.77 11.20
C PHE A 76 -10.44 25.45 12.47
N ASN A 77 -10.05 26.71 12.73
CA ASN A 77 -10.56 27.49 13.85
C ASN A 77 -12.08 27.65 13.76
N PHE A 78 -12.62 27.97 12.59
CA PHE A 78 -14.07 28.01 12.36
C PHE A 78 -14.76 26.70 12.75
N LEU A 79 -14.20 25.55 12.38
CA LEU A 79 -14.77 24.24 12.74
C LEU A 79 -14.74 24.00 14.25
N ILE A 80 -13.64 24.33 14.92
CA ILE A 80 -13.49 24.16 16.38
C ILE A 80 -14.46 25.06 17.15
N GLU A 81 -14.56 26.34 16.79
CA GLU A 81 -15.44 27.34 17.44
C GLU A 81 -16.91 26.96 17.31
N ASN A 82 -17.31 26.42 16.15
CA ASN A 82 -18.67 25.96 15.91
C ASN A 82 -18.96 24.55 16.41
N LYS A 83 -17.97 23.88 17.04
CA LYS A 83 -18.07 22.49 17.53
C LYS A 83 -18.39 21.49 16.42
N PHE A 84 -17.91 21.74 15.22
CA PHE A 84 -18.02 20.84 14.06
C PHE A 84 -16.83 19.87 14.07
N PHE A 85 -16.90 18.86 14.92
CA PHE A 85 -15.79 17.97 15.22
C PHE A 85 -15.68 16.74 14.29
N GLY A 86 -16.35 16.74 13.17
CA GLY A 86 -16.36 15.63 12.22
C GLY A 86 -17.50 14.66 12.45
N ASN A 87 -17.26 13.36 12.17
CA ASN A 87 -18.30 12.34 12.21
C ASN A 87 -19.04 12.25 13.53
N LYS A 88 -18.36 12.41 14.65
CA LYS A 88 -18.96 12.33 16.00
C LYS A 88 -19.97 13.45 16.31
N SER A 89 -19.82 14.61 15.67
CA SER A 89 -20.78 15.72 15.77
C SER A 89 -21.72 15.79 14.57
N GLY A 90 -21.57 14.89 13.59
CA GLY A 90 -22.33 14.86 12.34
C GLY A 90 -21.87 15.89 11.29
N LYS A 91 -20.88 16.72 11.61
CA LYS A 91 -20.39 17.79 10.76
C LYS A 91 -18.94 18.11 11.09
N GLY A 92 -18.13 18.33 10.08
CA GLY A 92 -16.72 18.69 10.13
C GLY A 92 -16.30 19.29 8.81
N TYR A 93 -15.21 18.87 8.23
CA TYR A 93 -14.87 19.21 6.83
C TYR A 93 -15.94 18.70 5.86
N TYR A 94 -16.59 17.61 6.22
CA TYR A 94 -17.75 17.08 5.49
C TYR A 94 -18.99 17.07 6.39
N GLU A 95 -20.15 17.20 5.73
CA GLU A 95 -21.45 17.12 6.36
C GLU A 95 -22.31 16.09 5.62
N LYS A 96 -22.78 15.09 6.33
CA LYS A 96 -23.74 14.12 5.79
C LYS A 96 -25.15 14.67 5.95
N THR A 97 -25.79 15.05 4.85
CA THR A 97 -27.15 15.64 4.89
C THR A 97 -28.22 14.55 5.04
N LYS A 98 -29.45 14.98 5.36
CA LYS A 98 -30.65 14.12 5.35
C LYS A 98 -31.18 13.86 3.93
N GLU A 99 -30.78 14.69 2.97
CA GLU A 99 -31.15 14.54 1.57
C GLU A 99 -30.57 13.26 0.98
N LYS A 100 -31.30 12.67 0.04
CA LYS A 100 -30.87 11.46 -0.68
C LYS A 100 -30.66 11.81 -2.15
N ASP A 101 -29.64 11.18 -2.73
CA ASP A 101 -29.41 11.19 -4.17
C ASP A 101 -30.36 10.20 -4.88
N ASP A 102 -30.32 10.16 -6.22
CA ASP A 102 -31.15 9.26 -7.06
C ASP A 102 -30.96 7.77 -6.76
N ASN A 103 -29.85 7.42 -6.09
CA ASN A 103 -29.51 6.05 -5.67
C ASN A 103 -29.88 5.78 -4.19
N GLY A 104 -30.57 6.70 -3.52
CA GLY A 104 -30.96 6.59 -2.13
C GLY A 104 -29.83 6.81 -1.12
N ARG A 105 -28.64 7.26 -1.54
CA ARG A 105 -27.50 7.57 -0.68
C ARG A 105 -27.61 9.01 -0.15
N SER A 106 -27.13 9.25 1.07
CA SER A 106 -27.11 10.59 1.63
C SER A 106 -26.21 11.49 0.80
N VAL A 107 -26.69 12.70 0.49
CA VAL A 107 -25.90 13.76 -0.10
C VAL A 107 -24.84 14.19 0.91
N ILE A 108 -23.62 14.36 0.44
CA ILE A 108 -22.49 14.84 1.25
C ILE A 108 -22.16 16.26 0.81
N ASN A 109 -22.08 17.16 1.78
CA ASN A 109 -21.53 18.49 1.57
C ASN A 109 -20.06 18.52 2.00
N ALA A 110 -19.31 19.40 1.39
CA ALA A 110 -17.91 19.67 1.69
C ALA A 110 -17.73 21.14 2.06
N LEU A 111 -16.87 21.43 3.03
CA LEU A 111 -16.53 22.78 3.44
C LEU A 111 -15.71 23.44 2.33
N ASP A 112 -16.10 24.63 1.96
CA ASP A 112 -15.28 25.54 1.17
C ASP A 112 -14.37 26.35 2.13
N LEU A 113 -13.05 26.16 1.98
CA LEU A 113 -12.08 26.70 2.93
C LEU A 113 -11.90 28.23 2.83
N GLU A 114 -12.29 28.84 1.72
CA GLU A 114 -12.19 30.30 1.56
C GLU A 114 -13.39 31.03 2.22
N SER A 115 -14.59 30.49 2.01
CA SER A 115 -15.83 31.10 2.48
C SER A 115 -16.34 30.56 3.82
N ASN A 116 -15.81 29.46 4.29
CA ASN A 116 -16.31 28.68 5.44
C ASN A 116 -17.81 28.30 5.30
N THR A 117 -18.26 28.07 4.07
CA THR A 117 -19.63 27.63 3.77
C THR A 117 -19.64 26.20 3.22
N TYR A 118 -20.75 25.50 3.42
CA TYR A 118 -20.91 24.16 2.89
C TYR A 118 -21.51 24.17 1.50
N ARG A 119 -20.92 23.42 0.60
CA ARG A 119 -21.38 23.18 -0.76
C ARG A 119 -21.50 21.67 -1.02
N LYS A 120 -22.31 21.29 -2.01
CA LYS A 120 -22.37 19.89 -2.44
C LYS A 120 -20.96 19.39 -2.80
N SER A 121 -20.57 18.24 -2.23
CA SER A 121 -19.28 17.62 -2.52
C SER A 121 -19.21 17.23 -4.00
N ILE A 122 -18.04 17.42 -4.58
CA ILE A 122 -17.76 17.07 -5.97
C ILE A 122 -16.97 15.75 -6.04
N LYS A 123 -17.04 15.07 -7.18
CA LYS A 123 -16.11 14.00 -7.50
C LYS A 123 -14.89 14.63 -8.18
N PRO A 124 -13.73 14.68 -7.52
CA PRO A 124 -12.57 15.35 -8.08
C PRO A 124 -12.08 14.62 -9.33
N ASN A 125 -11.58 15.39 -10.29
CA ASN A 125 -10.98 14.89 -11.52
C ASN A 125 -9.62 15.58 -11.71
N ILE A 126 -8.57 14.92 -11.23
CA ILE A 126 -7.18 15.38 -11.33
C ILE A 126 -6.48 14.48 -12.34
N PRO A 127 -6.10 15.02 -13.51
CA PRO A 127 -5.49 14.22 -14.58
C PRO A 127 -4.23 13.47 -14.12
N GLU A 128 -3.35 14.13 -13.36
CA GLU A 128 -2.11 13.55 -12.84
C GLU A 128 -2.39 12.35 -11.94
N VAL A 129 -3.36 12.48 -11.03
CA VAL A 129 -3.74 11.37 -10.13
C VAL A 129 -4.40 10.22 -10.90
N LYS A 130 -5.21 10.54 -11.91
CA LYS A 130 -5.83 9.52 -12.78
C LYS A 130 -4.75 8.74 -13.55
N GLN A 131 -3.78 9.45 -14.13
CA GLN A 131 -2.66 8.84 -14.84
C GLN A 131 -1.78 8.02 -13.89
N ALA A 132 -1.44 8.56 -12.72
CA ALA A 132 -0.67 7.85 -11.71
C ALA A 132 -1.32 6.52 -11.29
N LYS A 133 -2.65 6.49 -11.12
CA LYS A 133 -3.38 5.25 -10.77
C LYS A 133 -3.33 4.18 -11.86
N SER A 134 -3.01 4.51 -13.11
CA SER A 134 -2.80 3.52 -14.18
C SER A 134 -1.39 2.96 -14.21
N ILE A 135 -0.46 3.54 -13.45
CA ILE A 135 0.92 3.05 -13.33
C ILE A 135 0.95 2.00 -12.21
N GLU A 136 1.19 0.75 -12.55
CA GLU A 136 1.16 -0.35 -11.59
C GLU A 136 2.35 -0.31 -10.64
N LEU A 137 3.57 -0.08 -11.16
CA LEU A 137 4.79 -0.03 -10.38
C LEU A 137 4.83 1.23 -9.51
N PHE A 138 4.95 1.02 -8.20
CA PHE A 138 4.83 2.10 -7.21
C PHE A 138 5.95 3.14 -7.34
N ASP A 139 7.18 2.72 -7.57
CA ASP A 139 8.33 3.61 -7.81
C ASP A 139 8.09 4.54 -9.01
N ARG A 140 7.64 4.00 -10.15
CA ARG A 140 7.30 4.78 -11.35
C ARG A 140 6.14 5.72 -11.09
N ARG A 141 5.15 5.28 -10.31
CA ARG A 141 4.01 6.11 -9.92
C ARG A 141 4.42 7.29 -9.09
N LEU A 142 5.25 7.09 -8.06
CA LEU A 142 5.74 8.18 -7.21
C LEU A 142 6.60 9.16 -8.00
N LYS A 143 7.54 8.67 -8.83
CA LYS A 143 8.36 9.52 -9.70
C LYS A 143 7.51 10.36 -10.63
N TYR A 144 6.50 9.78 -11.27
CA TYR A 144 5.55 10.53 -12.11
C TYR A 144 4.84 11.64 -11.33
N LEU A 145 4.43 11.41 -10.07
CA LEU A 145 3.74 12.39 -9.25
C LEU A 145 4.62 13.56 -8.82
N VAL A 146 5.93 13.35 -8.63
CA VAL A 146 6.86 14.42 -8.24
C VAL A 146 7.50 15.11 -9.44
N GLU A 147 7.48 14.51 -10.62
CA GLU A 147 7.94 15.11 -11.88
C GLU A 147 6.92 16.10 -12.43
N GLY A 148 7.40 17.10 -13.18
CA GLY A 148 6.54 18.11 -13.83
C GLY A 148 6.34 19.39 -12.98
N ASP A 149 5.57 20.33 -13.53
CA ASP A 149 5.47 21.70 -12.99
C ASP A 149 4.04 22.11 -12.57
N SER A 150 3.07 21.19 -12.64
CA SER A 150 1.73 21.49 -12.17
C SER A 150 1.70 21.70 -10.65
N ASP A 151 0.65 22.36 -10.16
CA ASP A 151 0.49 22.56 -8.72
C ASP A 151 0.28 21.24 -7.98
N VAL A 152 -0.24 20.21 -8.65
CA VAL A 152 -0.32 18.84 -8.13
C VAL A 152 1.08 18.24 -7.92
N ASN A 153 1.99 18.38 -8.89
CA ASN A 153 3.36 17.89 -8.76
C ASN A 153 4.13 18.65 -7.67
N LYS A 154 3.94 19.99 -7.58
CA LYS A 154 4.55 20.80 -6.51
C LYS A 154 4.02 20.39 -5.14
N PHE A 155 2.71 20.14 -5.02
CA PHE A 155 2.11 19.62 -3.78
C PHE A 155 2.79 18.33 -3.34
N TYR A 156 2.98 17.36 -4.23
CA TYR A 156 3.63 16.10 -3.88
C TYR A 156 5.11 16.28 -3.50
N ARG A 157 5.85 17.12 -4.22
CA ARG A 157 7.25 17.43 -3.85
C ARG A 157 7.35 17.99 -2.45
N GLU A 158 6.57 19.01 -2.12
CA GLU A 158 6.61 19.63 -0.79
C GLU A 158 6.08 18.71 0.31
N TYR A 159 5.04 17.91 0.01
CA TYR A 159 4.49 16.93 0.93
C TYR A 159 5.52 15.84 1.28
N PHE A 160 6.12 15.23 0.26
CA PHE A 160 7.13 14.19 0.48
C PHE A 160 8.41 14.78 1.08
N SER A 161 8.86 15.94 0.66
CA SER A 161 10.04 16.58 1.24
C SER A 161 9.89 16.78 2.75
N CYS A 162 8.74 17.30 3.19
CA CYS A 162 8.45 17.45 4.61
C CYS A 162 8.36 16.10 5.33
N LEU A 163 7.67 15.11 4.77
CA LEU A 163 7.54 13.78 5.35
C LEU A 163 8.91 13.10 5.55
N LEU A 164 9.72 13.10 4.51
CA LEU A 164 11.00 12.38 4.49
C LEU A 164 12.04 13.08 5.39
N SER A 165 12.13 14.41 5.30
CA SER A 165 12.97 15.22 6.18
C SER A 165 12.63 14.99 7.65
N TYR A 166 11.35 15.14 8.01
CA TYR A 166 10.88 14.96 9.38
C TYR A 166 11.16 13.54 9.91
N SER A 167 10.91 12.52 9.09
CA SER A 167 11.20 11.14 9.48
C SER A 167 12.69 10.91 9.72
N ALA A 168 13.57 11.50 8.88
CA ALA A 168 15.02 11.39 9.05
C ALA A 168 15.52 12.14 10.30
N MET A 169 14.96 13.32 10.58
CA MET A 169 15.29 14.11 11.78
C MET A 169 14.86 13.43 13.09
N SER A 170 13.88 12.53 13.03
CA SER A 170 13.41 11.79 14.22
C SER A 170 14.39 10.69 14.67
N ILE A 171 15.51 10.49 13.98
CA ILE A 171 16.55 9.53 14.34
C ILE A 171 17.79 10.29 14.82
N PRO A 172 18.38 9.92 15.97
CA PRO A 172 18.06 8.77 16.83
C PRO A 172 17.09 9.10 17.98
N GLU A 173 16.48 10.28 18.01
CA GLU A 173 15.72 10.75 19.18
C GLU A 173 14.47 9.89 19.48
N ILE A 174 13.71 9.54 18.43
CA ILE A 174 12.44 8.80 18.57
C ILE A 174 12.63 7.31 18.32
N ALA A 175 13.56 6.94 17.46
CA ALA A 175 13.88 5.56 17.11
C ALA A 175 15.38 5.43 16.85
N ASP A 176 15.95 4.30 17.22
CA ASP A 176 17.38 4.02 16.99
C ASP A 176 17.66 3.80 15.49
N ASP A 177 16.71 3.17 14.79
CA ASP A 177 16.83 2.81 13.40
C ASP A 177 15.58 3.21 12.60
N PHE A 178 15.76 3.56 11.35
CA PHE A 178 14.67 4.04 10.48
C PHE A 178 13.63 2.96 10.14
N TYR A 179 13.98 1.66 10.14
CA TYR A 179 13.00 0.59 9.90
C TYR A 179 11.90 0.56 10.97
N GLN A 180 12.20 0.99 12.21
CA GLN A 180 11.23 1.08 13.29
C GLN A 180 10.16 2.13 13.00
N ILE A 181 10.54 3.26 12.38
CA ILE A 181 9.60 4.29 11.94
C ILE A 181 8.71 3.74 10.82
N ASP A 182 9.30 3.07 9.83
CA ASP A 182 8.52 2.46 8.75
C ASP A 182 7.52 1.44 9.26
N ASP A 183 7.93 0.55 10.17
CA ASP A 183 7.06 -0.45 10.78
C ASP A 183 5.94 0.19 11.60
N ALA A 184 6.25 1.23 12.39
CA ALA A 184 5.26 1.95 13.17
C ALA A 184 4.21 2.63 12.28
N ILE A 185 4.62 3.22 11.16
CA ILE A 185 3.71 3.86 10.20
C ILE A 185 2.86 2.82 9.47
N ARG A 186 3.44 1.72 9.02
CA ARG A 186 2.68 0.65 8.33
C ARG A 186 1.67 -0.01 9.25
N THR A 187 2.06 -0.35 10.47
CA THR A 187 1.21 -1.08 11.42
C THR A 187 0.23 -0.16 12.16
N GLY A 188 0.65 1.05 12.51
CA GLY A 188 -0.17 1.99 13.27
C GLY A 188 -1.15 2.80 12.42
N TYR A 189 -0.80 3.09 11.17
CA TYR A 189 -1.60 3.95 10.28
C TYR A 189 -2.09 3.25 9.00
N ALA A 190 -1.84 1.96 8.88
CA ALA A 190 -2.22 1.13 7.72
C ALA A 190 -1.70 1.69 6.37
N TRP A 191 -0.53 2.30 6.36
CA TRP A 191 0.12 2.69 5.12
C TRP A 191 0.69 1.46 4.41
N SER A 192 0.73 1.48 3.10
CA SER A 192 1.35 0.40 2.31
C SER A 192 2.88 0.41 2.39
N TYR A 193 3.46 1.59 2.59
CA TYR A 193 4.90 1.82 2.67
C TYR A 193 5.20 2.82 3.79
N GLY A 194 6.30 2.61 4.51
CA GLY A 194 6.83 3.60 5.44
C GLY A 194 7.60 4.72 4.73
N PRO A 195 7.97 5.80 5.44
CA PRO A 195 8.67 6.94 4.86
C PRO A 195 9.96 6.57 4.13
N PHE A 196 10.79 5.70 4.69
CA PHE A 196 12.07 5.32 4.08
C PHE A 196 11.89 4.34 2.91
N GLU A 197 10.84 3.50 2.94
CA GLU A 197 10.44 2.71 1.77
C GLU A 197 9.92 3.62 0.64
N ILE A 198 9.19 4.70 0.95
CA ILE A 198 8.79 5.73 -0.03
C ILE A 198 10.03 6.41 -0.60
N TRP A 199 11.03 6.71 0.23
CA TRP A 199 12.28 7.31 -0.20
C TRP A 199 13.03 6.44 -1.20
N ASP A 200 13.18 5.15 -0.90
CA ASP A 200 13.79 4.18 -1.83
C ASP A 200 13.04 4.12 -3.18
N ASN A 201 11.71 4.18 -3.17
CA ASN A 201 10.90 4.20 -4.39
C ASN A 201 11.07 5.49 -5.20
N LEU A 202 11.34 6.62 -4.57
CA LEU A 202 11.68 7.88 -5.24
C LEU A 202 13.10 7.88 -5.79
N GLY A 203 14.01 7.13 -5.16
CA GLY A 203 15.45 7.17 -5.38
C GLY A 203 16.12 8.07 -4.36
N ILE A 204 17.21 7.59 -3.73
CA ILE A 204 17.85 8.32 -2.62
C ILE A 204 18.35 9.70 -3.07
N ASN A 205 19.11 9.76 -4.14
CA ASN A 205 19.74 11.01 -4.59
C ASN A 205 18.69 12.01 -5.08
N GLU A 206 17.74 11.53 -5.88
CA GLU A 206 16.64 12.32 -6.42
C GLU A 206 15.78 12.93 -5.30
N ALA A 207 15.50 12.14 -4.27
CA ALA A 207 14.73 12.63 -3.12
C ALA A 207 15.55 13.61 -2.26
N VAL A 208 16.85 13.39 -2.06
CA VAL A 208 17.73 14.35 -1.36
C VAL A 208 17.74 15.72 -2.06
N GLU A 209 17.88 15.73 -3.39
CA GLU A 209 17.82 16.97 -4.16
C GLU A 209 16.43 17.63 -4.10
N MET A 210 15.35 16.83 -4.17
CA MET A 210 13.99 17.32 -4.01
C MET A 210 13.78 17.96 -2.63
N ILE A 211 14.22 17.32 -1.55
CA ILE A 211 14.10 17.81 -0.17
C ILE A 211 14.83 19.15 -0.01
N LYS A 212 16.09 19.24 -0.48
CA LYS A 212 16.86 20.47 -0.46
C LYS A 212 16.20 21.59 -1.28
N SER A 213 15.69 21.26 -2.47
CA SER A 213 15.01 22.24 -3.34
C SER A 213 13.73 22.80 -2.75
N CYS A 214 13.06 22.03 -1.89
CA CYS A 214 11.88 22.48 -1.14
C CYS A 214 12.24 23.24 0.16
N GLY A 215 13.52 23.42 0.48
CA GLY A 215 13.99 24.15 1.65
C GLY A 215 13.90 23.37 2.97
N GLU A 216 13.73 22.06 2.89
CA GLU A 216 13.74 21.20 4.08
C GLU A 216 15.17 20.75 4.40
N GLU A 217 15.48 20.57 5.69
CA GLU A 217 16.79 20.16 6.17
C GLU A 217 16.91 18.64 6.28
N LEU A 218 18.14 18.15 6.24
CA LEU A 218 18.44 16.72 6.41
C LEU A 218 19.51 16.55 7.49
N PRO A 219 19.39 15.51 8.34
CA PRO A 219 20.42 15.19 9.31
C PRO A 219 21.69 14.67 8.62
N SER A 220 22.84 14.83 9.28
CA SER A 220 24.16 14.47 8.72
C SER A 220 24.26 12.99 8.34
N TRP A 221 23.57 12.10 9.05
CA TRP A 221 23.63 10.67 8.76
C TRP A 221 23.10 10.31 7.36
N ILE A 222 22.13 11.08 6.81
CA ILE A 222 21.67 10.93 5.42
C ILE A 222 22.80 11.28 4.45
N THR A 223 23.50 12.39 4.68
CA THR A 223 24.65 12.79 3.86
C THR A 223 25.75 11.72 3.93
N ASP A 224 26.07 11.26 5.13
CA ASP A 224 27.06 10.19 5.35
C ASP A 224 26.69 8.90 4.63
N MET A 225 25.41 8.53 4.63
CA MET A 225 24.90 7.35 3.91
C MET A 225 25.09 7.51 2.39
N VAL A 226 24.71 8.65 1.83
CA VAL A 226 24.89 8.96 0.40
C VAL A 226 26.36 8.94 0.02
N ASP A 227 27.23 9.57 0.81
CA ASP A 227 28.66 9.65 0.59
C ASP A 227 29.36 8.29 0.71
N SER A 228 28.81 7.36 1.48
CA SER A 228 29.27 5.97 1.57
C SER A 228 29.01 5.15 0.30
N GLY A 229 28.19 5.68 -0.63
CA GLY A 229 27.79 5.01 -1.86
C GLY A 229 26.59 4.07 -1.70
N ALA A 230 25.88 4.11 -0.56
CA ALA A 230 24.64 3.37 -0.36
C ALA A 230 23.57 3.87 -1.33
N LYS A 231 22.91 2.94 -2.01
CA LYS A 231 21.91 3.24 -3.06
C LYS A 231 20.48 3.12 -2.62
N SER A 232 20.23 2.56 -1.45
CA SER A 232 18.89 2.33 -0.89
C SER A 232 18.96 2.21 0.63
N PHE A 233 17.87 2.52 1.32
CA PHE A 233 17.71 2.23 2.75
C PHE A 233 17.58 0.73 3.00
N TYR A 234 16.92 0.04 2.08
CA TYR A 234 16.69 -1.40 2.14
C TYR A 234 17.26 -2.10 0.91
N VAL A 235 17.77 -3.31 1.14
CA VAL A 235 18.13 -4.24 0.08
C VAL A 235 17.47 -5.60 0.36
N PHE A 236 17.22 -6.33 -0.71
CA PHE A 236 16.66 -7.68 -0.63
C PHE A 236 17.72 -8.66 -1.11
N GLU A 237 18.26 -9.45 -0.19
CA GLU A 237 19.32 -10.42 -0.46
C GLU A 237 19.05 -11.72 0.31
N ASP A 238 19.28 -12.85 -0.34
CA ASP A 238 19.13 -14.19 0.24
C ASP A 238 17.75 -14.43 0.91
N GLY A 239 16.69 -13.95 0.28
CA GLY A 239 15.33 -14.05 0.80
C GLY A 239 15.02 -13.14 2.00
N LYS A 240 15.91 -12.24 2.37
CA LYS A 240 15.80 -11.38 3.53
C LYS A 240 15.71 -9.91 3.14
N LYS A 241 14.93 -9.16 3.90
CA LYS A 241 14.98 -7.70 3.89
C LYS A 241 16.09 -7.25 4.84
N LYS A 242 17.06 -6.52 4.31
CA LYS A 242 18.13 -5.91 5.08
C LYS A 242 17.99 -4.40 5.05
N PHE A 243 18.37 -3.73 6.12
CA PHE A 243 18.38 -2.27 6.24
C PHE A 243 19.81 -1.75 6.38
N TYR A 244 20.07 -0.53 5.92
CA TYR A 244 21.35 0.12 6.11
C TYR A 244 21.50 0.57 7.57
N ASP A 245 22.33 -0.11 8.33
CA ASP A 245 22.66 0.26 9.70
C ASP A 245 23.55 1.51 9.71
N ILE A 246 23.03 2.59 10.26
CA ILE A 246 23.68 3.90 10.30
C ILE A 246 25.00 3.86 11.07
N ASN A 247 25.08 3.04 12.12
CA ASN A 247 26.23 2.95 12.99
C ASN A 247 27.37 2.14 12.37
N THR A 248 27.04 1.00 11.76
CA THR A 248 28.05 0.11 11.16
C THR A 248 28.34 0.44 9.69
N LYS A 249 27.50 1.26 9.06
CA LYS A 249 27.54 1.60 7.63
C LYS A 249 27.48 0.37 6.72
N LYS A 250 26.73 -0.65 7.14
CA LYS A 250 26.54 -1.93 6.42
C LYS A 250 25.07 -2.32 6.42
N TYR A 251 24.71 -3.19 5.50
CA TYR A 251 23.37 -3.78 5.50
C TYR A 251 23.26 -4.92 6.51
N SER A 252 22.30 -4.84 7.39
CA SER A 252 21.96 -5.83 8.42
C SER A 252 20.54 -6.34 8.23
N THR A 253 20.26 -7.60 8.55
CA THR A 253 18.90 -8.15 8.49
C THR A 253 17.97 -7.40 9.44
N VAL A 254 16.79 -7.01 8.97
CA VAL A 254 15.78 -6.38 9.83
C VAL A 254 15.44 -7.34 10.97
N PRO A 255 15.59 -6.93 12.24
CA PRO A 255 15.29 -7.76 13.39
C PRO A 255 13.87 -8.36 13.33
N SER A 256 13.71 -9.57 13.84
CA SER A 256 12.45 -10.35 13.84
C SER A 256 11.93 -10.75 12.46
N SER A 257 12.70 -10.50 11.39
CA SER A 257 12.39 -10.96 10.03
C SER A 257 13.17 -12.20 9.59
N GLU A 258 13.96 -12.79 10.50
CA GLU A 258 14.89 -13.87 10.19
C GLU A 258 14.20 -15.13 9.63
N ASN A 259 12.94 -15.34 10.05
CA ASN A 259 12.11 -16.47 9.59
C ASN A 259 11.13 -16.09 8.47
N HIS A 260 11.16 -14.86 7.99
CA HIS A 260 10.30 -14.42 6.89
C HIS A 260 11.00 -14.64 5.55
N TYR A 261 10.27 -15.16 4.58
CA TYR A 261 10.68 -15.23 3.18
C TYR A 261 10.08 -14.04 2.42
N ILE A 262 10.95 -13.20 1.86
CA ILE A 262 10.54 -12.08 1.01
C ILE A 262 10.75 -12.50 -0.44
N LEU A 263 9.66 -12.77 -1.15
CA LEU A 263 9.71 -13.34 -2.51
C LEU A 263 10.37 -12.37 -3.51
N ASP A 264 10.29 -11.07 -3.28
CA ASP A 264 10.99 -10.06 -4.10
C ASP A 264 12.51 -10.30 -4.15
N ALA A 265 13.10 -10.81 -3.05
CA ALA A 265 14.53 -11.10 -2.98
C ALA A 265 14.97 -12.28 -3.86
N PHE A 266 14.03 -13.09 -4.33
CA PHE A 266 14.30 -14.24 -5.20
C PHE A 266 14.09 -13.95 -6.69
N ARG A 267 13.45 -12.82 -7.03
CA ARG A 267 13.05 -12.51 -8.41
C ARG A 267 14.21 -12.35 -9.39
N GLU A 268 15.36 -11.84 -8.95
CA GLU A 268 16.48 -11.58 -9.84
C GLU A 268 17.34 -12.82 -10.13
N ASN A 269 17.59 -13.65 -9.11
CA ASN A 269 18.62 -14.71 -9.19
C ASN A 269 18.09 -16.13 -8.99
N LYS A 270 16.83 -16.29 -8.59
CA LYS A 270 16.25 -17.58 -8.18
C LYS A 270 14.91 -17.90 -8.87
N GLN A 271 14.61 -17.20 -9.94
CA GLN A 271 13.40 -17.41 -10.72
C GLN A 271 13.57 -18.66 -11.60
N ILE A 272 12.69 -19.66 -11.41
CA ILE A 272 12.67 -20.91 -12.19
C ILE A 272 11.76 -20.77 -13.41
N LEU A 273 10.56 -20.21 -13.20
CA LEU A 273 9.52 -20.04 -14.21
C LEU A 273 8.82 -18.69 -14.00
N LYS A 274 8.40 -18.06 -15.09
CA LYS A 274 7.55 -16.85 -15.06
C LYS A 274 6.60 -16.81 -16.24
N ASN A 275 5.36 -16.47 -15.94
CA ASN A 275 4.38 -16.02 -16.93
C ASN A 275 3.69 -14.73 -16.41
N PRO A 276 2.77 -14.11 -17.17
CA PRO A 276 2.13 -12.86 -16.73
C PRO A 276 1.31 -12.95 -15.44
N GLU A 277 0.92 -14.14 -14.98
CA GLU A 277 0.03 -14.35 -13.85
C GLU A 277 0.70 -14.98 -12.63
N CYS A 278 1.84 -15.67 -12.82
CA CYS A 278 2.59 -16.25 -11.71
C CYS A 278 4.09 -16.35 -11.97
N THR A 279 4.85 -16.44 -10.88
CA THR A 279 6.28 -16.71 -10.89
C THR A 279 6.58 -17.89 -9.96
N VAL A 280 7.54 -18.72 -10.33
CA VAL A 280 8.05 -19.82 -9.51
C VAL A 280 9.48 -19.52 -9.11
N HIS A 281 9.76 -19.56 -7.82
CA HIS A 281 11.06 -19.25 -7.23
C HIS A 281 11.70 -20.47 -6.57
N ASP A 282 13.03 -20.58 -6.65
CA ASP A 282 13.82 -21.44 -5.76
C ASP A 282 13.99 -20.72 -4.42
N ILE A 283 13.30 -21.17 -3.38
CA ILE A 283 13.38 -20.58 -2.04
C ILE A 283 14.41 -21.25 -1.12
N GLY A 284 15.23 -22.13 -1.67
CA GLY A 284 16.26 -22.90 -0.94
C GLY A 284 15.78 -24.29 -0.53
N ASP A 285 16.68 -25.08 0.01
CA ASP A 285 16.44 -26.44 0.53
C ASP A 285 15.79 -27.43 -0.47
N GLY A 286 15.89 -27.13 -1.77
CA GLY A 286 15.23 -27.89 -2.84
C GLY A 286 13.71 -27.67 -2.88
N VAL A 287 13.21 -26.52 -2.39
CA VAL A 287 11.79 -26.18 -2.37
C VAL A 287 11.51 -25.05 -3.35
N MET A 288 10.45 -25.22 -4.16
CA MET A 288 9.91 -24.18 -5.03
C MET A 288 8.80 -23.41 -4.33
N CYS A 289 8.67 -22.10 -4.63
CA CYS A 289 7.51 -21.32 -4.28
C CYS A 289 6.78 -20.83 -5.52
N ILE A 290 5.50 -21.14 -5.64
CA ILE A 290 4.61 -20.59 -6.68
C ILE A 290 3.95 -19.35 -6.11
N GLU A 291 4.27 -18.20 -6.68
CA GLU A 291 3.72 -16.88 -6.34
C GLU A 291 2.71 -16.45 -7.38
N PHE A 292 1.46 -16.19 -6.97
CA PHE A 292 0.45 -15.57 -7.84
C PHE A 292 0.69 -14.07 -7.94
N GLN A 293 0.53 -13.50 -9.14
CA GLN A 293 0.84 -12.08 -9.43
C GLN A 293 -0.30 -11.33 -10.13
N THR A 294 -1.50 -11.87 -10.11
CA THR A 294 -2.68 -11.20 -10.65
C THR A 294 -3.29 -10.26 -9.61
N LYS A 295 -4.13 -9.33 -10.06
CA LYS A 295 -4.86 -8.45 -9.13
C LYS A 295 -5.72 -9.26 -8.17
N GLY A 296 -5.44 -9.13 -6.86
CA GLY A 296 -6.09 -9.91 -5.81
C GLY A 296 -5.74 -11.40 -5.86
N ASN A 297 -4.69 -11.75 -6.57
CA ASN A 297 -4.26 -13.13 -6.80
C ASN A 297 -5.40 -14.01 -7.35
N SER A 298 -6.22 -13.40 -8.23
CA SER A 298 -7.32 -14.10 -8.89
C SER A 298 -6.78 -15.14 -9.86
N ILE A 299 -7.36 -16.35 -9.79
CA ILE A 299 -6.89 -17.50 -10.54
C ILE A 299 -7.41 -17.43 -11.97
N GLY A 300 -6.47 -17.34 -12.90
CA GLY A 300 -6.66 -17.39 -14.33
C GLY A 300 -5.96 -18.58 -14.97
N GLU A 301 -5.93 -18.58 -16.29
CA GLU A 301 -5.32 -19.64 -17.08
C GLU A 301 -3.79 -19.71 -16.89
N GLY A 302 -3.14 -18.54 -16.72
CA GLY A 302 -1.69 -18.46 -16.48
C GLY A 302 -1.27 -19.06 -15.15
N ILE A 303 -2.06 -18.87 -14.07
CA ILE A 303 -1.79 -19.52 -12.77
C ILE A 303 -1.97 -21.03 -12.90
N ALA A 304 -3.06 -21.48 -13.53
CA ALA A 304 -3.32 -22.89 -13.74
C ALA A 304 -2.17 -23.57 -14.54
N LYS A 305 -1.71 -22.92 -15.60
CA LYS A 305 -0.57 -23.36 -16.39
C LYS A 305 0.72 -23.38 -15.57
N GLY A 306 0.97 -22.32 -14.79
CA GLY A 306 2.17 -22.22 -13.96
C GLY A 306 2.26 -23.30 -12.89
N ILE A 307 1.15 -23.65 -12.23
CA ILE A 307 1.09 -24.77 -11.28
C ILE A 307 1.46 -26.08 -11.99
N ASN A 308 0.89 -26.33 -13.17
CA ASN A 308 1.13 -27.55 -13.93
C ASN A 308 2.60 -27.68 -14.35
N GLU A 309 3.19 -26.59 -14.88
CA GLU A 309 4.60 -26.56 -15.28
C GLU A 309 5.55 -26.68 -14.08
N ALA A 310 5.21 -26.08 -12.94
CA ALA A 310 6.00 -26.23 -11.71
C ALA A 310 6.04 -27.68 -11.22
N ILE A 311 4.91 -28.41 -11.29
CA ILE A 311 4.86 -29.85 -10.94
C ILE A 311 5.72 -30.64 -11.92
N ASP A 312 5.64 -30.40 -13.26
CA ASP A 312 6.47 -31.07 -14.24
C ASP A 312 7.97 -30.91 -13.95
N ILE A 313 8.39 -29.68 -13.65
CA ILE A 313 9.78 -29.37 -13.31
C ILE A 313 10.18 -30.05 -12.00
N ALA A 314 9.31 -30.00 -10.98
CA ALA A 314 9.60 -30.57 -9.67
C ALA A 314 9.77 -32.08 -9.73
N GLU A 315 8.90 -32.79 -10.44
CA GLU A 315 8.99 -34.23 -10.63
C GLU A 315 10.21 -34.66 -11.46
N LYS A 316 10.52 -33.89 -12.52
CA LYS A 316 11.64 -34.18 -13.43
C LYS A 316 13.00 -33.95 -12.79
N ASP A 317 13.14 -32.83 -12.08
CA ASP A 317 14.44 -32.35 -11.58
C ASP A 317 14.69 -32.71 -10.12
N GLY A 318 13.77 -33.43 -9.47
CA GLY A 318 13.92 -34.02 -8.14
C GLY A 318 13.85 -33.00 -7.00
N TRP A 319 12.93 -32.05 -7.09
CA TRP A 319 12.68 -31.10 -6.00
C TRP A 319 12.04 -31.76 -4.79
N ASN A 320 12.34 -31.24 -3.60
CA ASN A 320 11.84 -31.78 -2.33
C ASN A 320 10.39 -31.41 -2.04
N GLY A 321 9.90 -30.30 -2.61
CA GLY A 321 8.53 -29.83 -2.36
C GLY A 321 8.19 -28.56 -3.12
N ILE A 322 6.89 -28.25 -3.13
CA ILE A 322 6.31 -27.04 -3.69
C ILE A 322 5.51 -26.32 -2.61
N VAL A 323 5.75 -25.02 -2.42
CA VAL A 323 4.90 -24.15 -1.61
C VAL A 323 4.09 -23.25 -2.55
N ILE A 324 2.80 -23.09 -2.29
CA ILE A 324 1.97 -22.08 -2.92
C ILE A 324 1.74 -20.96 -1.91
N GLY A 325 2.26 -19.76 -2.20
CA GLY A 325 2.18 -18.61 -1.28
C GLY A 325 2.59 -17.31 -1.96
N ASN A 326 2.39 -16.20 -1.26
CA ASN A 326 2.79 -14.87 -1.74
C ASN A 326 3.01 -13.91 -0.55
N ASN A 327 3.59 -12.74 -0.81
CA ASN A 327 3.75 -11.67 0.18
C ASN A 327 2.74 -10.52 -0.01
N ASP A 328 1.67 -10.69 -0.79
CA ASP A 328 0.61 -9.70 -0.97
C ASP A 328 -0.33 -9.67 0.27
N LYS A 329 -1.32 -8.78 0.26
CA LYS A 329 -2.31 -8.62 1.35
C LYS A 329 -3.21 -9.84 1.54
N GLN A 330 -3.34 -10.68 0.53
CA GLN A 330 -4.25 -11.82 0.52
C GLN A 330 -3.69 -12.97 -0.33
N PHE A 331 -4.04 -14.18 0.05
CA PHE A 331 -3.63 -15.37 -0.68
C PHE A 331 -4.28 -15.43 -2.07
N SER A 332 -5.62 -15.41 -2.14
CA SER A 332 -6.37 -15.37 -3.39
C SER A 332 -7.86 -15.05 -3.16
N VAL A 333 -8.43 -14.22 -4.04
CA VAL A 333 -9.89 -13.97 -4.08
C VAL A 333 -10.66 -15.01 -4.91
N GLY A 334 -9.99 -16.05 -5.41
CA GLY A 334 -10.61 -17.11 -6.23
C GLY A 334 -10.50 -16.86 -7.73
N ALA A 335 -11.42 -17.45 -8.48
CA ALA A 335 -11.41 -17.39 -9.94
C ALA A 335 -11.57 -15.95 -10.49
N ASN A 336 -11.00 -15.69 -11.66
CA ASN A 336 -11.17 -14.41 -12.35
C ASN A 336 -12.57 -14.29 -12.95
N LEU A 337 -13.52 -13.81 -12.13
CA LEU A 337 -14.93 -13.67 -12.50
C LEU A 337 -15.17 -12.70 -13.66
N MET A 338 -14.28 -11.74 -13.90
CA MET A 338 -14.42 -10.81 -15.01
C MET A 338 -14.27 -11.54 -16.36
N ASN A 339 -13.28 -12.42 -16.48
CA ASN A 339 -13.07 -13.22 -17.69
C ASN A 339 -14.24 -14.20 -17.90
N MET A 340 -14.69 -14.87 -16.85
CA MET A 340 -15.84 -15.78 -16.92
C MET A 340 -17.12 -15.02 -17.32
N GLY A 341 -17.35 -13.85 -16.74
CA GLY A 341 -18.48 -12.99 -17.08
C GLY A 341 -18.47 -12.52 -18.53
N MET A 342 -17.30 -12.15 -19.08
CA MET A 342 -17.18 -11.83 -20.50
C MET A 342 -17.48 -13.01 -21.42
N MET A 343 -16.96 -14.21 -21.09
CA MET A 343 -17.27 -15.44 -21.85
C MET A 343 -18.77 -15.76 -21.79
N ALA A 344 -19.40 -15.62 -20.64
CA ALA A 344 -20.82 -15.85 -20.48
C ALA A 344 -21.69 -14.86 -21.27
N MET A 345 -21.33 -13.57 -21.28
CA MET A 345 -22.00 -12.54 -22.08
C MET A 345 -21.88 -12.83 -23.60
N GLN A 346 -20.74 -13.38 -24.02
CA GLN A 346 -20.52 -13.82 -25.39
C GLN A 346 -21.17 -15.18 -25.70
N LYS A 347 -21.83 -15.81 -24.73
CA LYS A 347 -22.41 -17.16 -24.80
C LYS A 347 -21.37 -18.25 -25.16
N ASN A 348 -20.11 -18.03 -24.80
CA ASN A 348 -19.01 -18.96 -25.05
C ASN A 348 -18.89 -19.96 -23.89
N PHE A 349 -19.92 -20.78 -23.70
CA PHE A 349 -20.00 -21.74 -22.60
C PHE A 349 -18.98 -22.89 -22.71
N ASP A 350 -18.60 -23.24 -23.94
CA ASP A 350 -17.59 -24.28 -24.16
C ASP A 350 -16.21 -23.89 -23.61
N GLU A 351 -15.84 -22.62 -23.71
CA GLU A 351 -14.58 -22.13 -23.12
C GLU A 351 -14.66 -22.07 -21.59
N ILE A 352 -15.82 -21.72 -21.02
CA ILE A 352 -16.05 -21.78 -19.58
C ILE A 352 -15.88 -23.23 -19.08
N GLU A 353 -16.52 -24.19 -19.77
CA GLU A 353 -16.39 -25.61 -19.41
C GLU A 353 -14.95 -26.10 -19.50
N LYS A 354 -14.23 -25.76 -20.59
CA LYS A 354 -12.81 -26.10 -20.73
C LYS A 354 -11.97 -25.56 -19.59
N PHE A 355 -12.19 -24.28 -19.22
CA PHE A 355 -11.48 -23.67 -18.09
C PHE A 355 -11.76 -24.42 -16.79
N LEU A 356 -13.03 -24.69 -16.46
CA LEU A 356 -13.43 -25.38 -15.24
C LEU A 356 -12.86 -26.81 -15.19
N VAL A 357 -12.99 -27.58 -16.27
CA VAL A 357 -12.43 -28.94 -16.35
C VAL A 357 -10.91 -28.92 -16.27
N GLY A 358 -10.27 -27.94 -16.91
CA GLY A 358 -8.82 -27.74 -16.83
C GLY A 358 -8.36 -27.47 -15.41
N PHE A 359 -9.04 -26.57 -14.71
CA PHE A 359 -8.73 -26.21 -13.33
C PHE A 359 -8.92 -27.43 -12.38
N GLN A 360 -10.04 -28.13 -12.48
CA GLN A 360 -10.28 -29.35 -11.69
C GLN A 360 -9.19 -30.42 -11.91
N LYS A 361 -8.72 -30.60 -13.15
CA LYS A 361 -7.61 -31.54 -13.45
C LYS A 361 -6.33 -31.13 -12.77
N ILE A 362 -6.02 -29.83 -12.71
CA ILE A 362 -4.82 -29.32 -12.06
C ILE A 362 -4.91 -29.51 -10.54
N LEU A 363 -6.05 -29.24 -9.93
CA LEU A 363 -6.28 -29.49 -8.51
C LEU A 363 -6.07 -30.98 -8.17
N MET A 364 -6.62 -31.87 -8.99
CA MET A 364 -6.38 -33.32 -8.81
C MET A 364 -4.92 -33.71 -9.03
N ARG A 365 -4.23 -33.06 -9.98
CA ARG A 365 -2.81 -33.29 -10.20
C ARG A 365 -1.95 -32.87 -9.00
N MET A 366 -2.24 -31.70 -8.42
CA MET A 366 -1.58 -31.26 -7.19
C MET A 366 -1.70 -32.31 -6.07
N ARG A 367 -2.90 -32.89 -5.92
CA ARG A 367 -3.19 -33.90 -4.90
C ARG A 367 -2.51 -35.26 -5.13
N THR A 368 -2.15 -35.54 -6.37
CA THR A 368 -1.65 -36.90 -6.74
C THR A 368 -0.25 -36.90 -7.31
N CYS A 369 0.42 -35.75 -7.41
CA CYS A 369 1.81 -35.69 -7.86
C CYS A 369 2.77 -36.30 -6.85
N ASN A 370 3.99 -36.66 -7.31
CA ASN A 370 4.98 -37.33 -6.47
C ASN A 370 5.80 -36.39 -5.57
N VAL A 371 5.51 -35.06 -5.62
CA VAL A 371 6.20 -34.05 -4.84
C VAL A 371 5.20 -33.40 -3.88
N PRO A 372 5.51 -33.27 -2.58
CA PRO A 372 4.60 -32.61 -1.63
C PRO A 372 4.27 -31.19 -2.05
N VAL A 373 2.99 -30.83 -2.00
CA VAL A 373 2.51 -29.47 -2.25
C VAL A 373 1.88 -28.92 -0.98
N VAL A 374 2.35 -27.76 -0.53
CA VAL A 374 1.88 -27.11 0.70
C VAL A 374 1.38 -25.70 0.37
N SER A 375 0.24 -25.29 0.92
CA SER A 375 -0.23 -23.91 0.82
C SER A 375 0.13 -23.11 2.07
N ALA A 376 0.69 -21.90 1.87
CA ALA A 376 0.95 -20.91 2.91
C ALA A 376 -0.04 -19.75 2.72
N THR A 377 -1.15 -19.76 3.46
CA THR A 377 -2.28 -18.84 3.20
C THR A 377 -2.41 -17.77 4.27
N HIS A 378 -2.91 -16.59 3.85
CA HIS A 378 -3.21 -15.46 4.73
C HIS A 378 -4.29 -14.56 4.08
N GLY A 379 -4.89 -13.67 4.88
CA GLY A 379 -5.92 -12.76 4.40
C GLY A 379 -7.09 -13.51 3.77
N PHE A 380 -7.49 -13.13 2.56
CA PHE A 380 -8.57 -13.81 1.84
C PHE A 380 -8.09 -15.09 1.14
N VAL A 381 -8.82 -16.18 1.38
CA VAL A 381 -8.63 -17.50 0.77
C VAL A 381 -10.00 -17.95 0.28
N LEU A 382 -10.45 -17.41 -0.84
CA LEU A 382 -11.86 -17.49 -1.25
C LEU A 382 -12.03 -18.29 -2.54
N GLY A 383 -13.16 -19.02 -2.64
CA GLY A 383 -13.55 -19.77 -3.83
C GLY A 383 -12.42 -20.66 -4.37
N GLY A 384 -12.01 -20.47 -5.63
CA GLY A 384 -10.89 -21.21 -6.25
C GLY A 384 -9.57 -21.13 -5.47
N GLY A 385 -9.32 -20.07 -4.69
CA GLY A 385 -8.16 -19.98 -3.80
C GLY A 385 -8.22 -20.97 -2.65
N LEU A 386 -9.42 -21.19 -2.08
CA LEU A 386 -9.61 -22.26 -1.10
C LEU A 386 -9.52 -23.64 -1.77
N GLU A 387 -10.08 -23.80 -2.97
CA GLU A 387 -9.98 -25.06 -3.70
C GLU A 387 -8.53 -25.46 -3.93
N VAL A 388 -7.64 -24.52 -4.31
CA VAL A 388 -6.19 -24.77 -4.38
C VAL A 388 -5.65 -25.24 -3.02
N SER A 389 -5.97 -24.54 -1.94
CA SER A 389 -5.44 -24.85 -0.62
C SER A 389 -5.86 -26.23 -0.11
N ILE A 390 -7.11 -26.65 -0.27
CA ILE A 390 -7.61 -27.95 0.21
C ILE A 390 -7.15 -29.13 -0.65
N HIS A 391 -6.64 -28.87 -1.85
CA HIS A 391 -6.05 -29.91 -2.72
C HIS A 391 -4.53 -30.04 -2.54
N CYS A 392 -3.91 -29.20 -1.73
CA CYS A 392 -2.54 -29.41 -1.26
C CYS A 392 -2.46 -30.55 -0.23
N ASP A 393 -1.28 -31.12 -0.03
CA ASP A 393 -1.03 -32.14 1.00
C ASP A 393 -1.20 -31.59 2.42
N ALA A 394 -0.86 -30.29 2.60
CA ALA A 394 -1.06 -29.55 3.83
C ALA A 394 -1.30 -28.07 3.57
N GLY A 395 -2.00 -27.42 4.50
CA GLY A 395 -2.19 -25.96 4.51
C GLY A 395 -1.71 -25.37 5.82
N ILE A 396 -0.87 -24.35 5.73
CA ILE A 396 -0.46 -23.51 6.86
C ILE A 396 -1.17 -22.17 6.71
N HIS A 397 -2.02 -21.84 7.68
CA HIS A 397 -2.91 -20.69 7.61
C HIS A 397 -2.51 -19.65 8.65
N ALA A 398 -2.43 -18.38 8.27
CA ALA A 398 -2.30 -17.28 9.22
C ALA A 398 -3.57 -17.17 10.10
N SER A 399 -3.41 -16.74 11.34
CA SER A 399 -4.48 -16.78 12.37
C SER A 399 -5.72 -15.96 12.03
N GLU A 400 -5.62 -14.93 11.22
CA GLU A 400 -6.75 -14.06 10.85
C GLU A 400 -7.17 -14.22 9.37
N SER A 401 -7.03 -15.43 8.82
CA SER A 401 -7.43 -15.69 7.44
C SER A 401 -8.95 -15.81 7.30
N TYR A 402 -9.51 -15.20 6.25
CA TYR A 402 -10.89 -15.37 5.82
C TYR A 402 -10.95 -16.47 4.77
N ILE A 403 -11.38 -17.65 5.18
CA ILE A 403 -11.36 -18.86 4.35
C ILE A 403 -12.79 -19.28 4.04
N GLY A 404 -13.15 -19.45 2.77
CA GLY A 404 -14.51 -19.88 2.42
C GLY A 404 -14.76 -20.06 0.93
N LEU A 405 -15.79 -20.88 0.67
CA LEU A 405 -16.42 -20.99 -0.64
C LEU A 405 -17.54 -19.93 -0.68
N VAL A 406 -17.40 -18.96 -1.58
CA VAL A 406 -18.22 -17.74 -1.61
C VAL A 406 -19.12 -17.64 -2.85
N GLU A 407 -19.23 -18.71 -3.62
CA GLU A 407 -19.90 -18.80 -4.91
C GLU A 407 -21.37 -18.39 -4.81
N ALA A 408 -22.09 -18.84 -3.76
CA ALA A 408 -23.45 -18.41 -3.49
C ALA A 408 -23.56 -16.90 -3.21
N GLY A 409 -22.57 -16.33 -2.51
CA GLY A 409 -22.53 -14.90 -2.18
C GLY A 409 -22.35 -13.98 -3.39
N VAL A 410 -21.77 -14.49 -4.47
CA VAL A 410 -21.56 -13.76 -5.73
C VAL A 410 -22.52 -14.19 -6.85
N GLY A 411 -23.48 -15.07 -6.53
CA GLY A 411 -24.56 -15.46 -7.44
C GLY A 411 -24.17 -16.44 -8.54
N LEU A 412 -23.14 -17.27 -8.29
CA LEU A 412 -22.73 -18.33 -9.22
C LEU A 412 -23.51 -19.63 -9.02
N ILE A 413 -24.04 -19.85 -7.83
CA ILE A 413 -24.92 -20.96 -7.44
C ILE A 413 -26.04 -20.47 -6.52
#